data_a9b4b24ae764608c822cb3a39d01d298
#
_entry.id   a9b4b24ae764608c822cb3a39d01d298
#
_cell.length_a   1.000
_cell.length_b   1.000
_cell.length_c   1.000
_cell.angle_alpha   90.00
_cell.angle_beta   90.00
_cell.angle_gamma   90.00
#
_symmetry.space_group_name_H-M   'P 1'
#
loop_
_entity.id
_entity.type
_entity.pdbx_description
1 polymer ?
#
loop_
_entity_poly.entity_id
_entity_poly.type
_entity_poly.pdbx_seq_one_letter_code
_entity_poly.pdbx_strand_id
1 'polypeptide(L)'
;TDSCVSLFGAVYDIGVLVFPPNARVLEIGCAEGDWQTPMLAARPDLLITGIDWRACERPGRVIRGNVLTQEFPAEHFDAVVGVSSIEHIGLGHYECDPIDADGDRHCTERVTRWLKPGGLFYADVPYGREYCVVGTSHRVYDDAAIQSRLLAGLTEHRRWYTTWRDDHQLYDTPMTNTPHMVYVAMLATKES
;
A
#
# COMPACT_ATOMS: atom_id res chain seq x y z
N THR A 1 11.97 10.83 -22.50
CA THR A 1 10.62 10.86 -21.92
C THR A 1 10.76 10.56 -20.45
N ASP A 2 10.88 11.64 -19.67
CA ASP A 2 11.01 11.58 -18.23
C ASP A 2 9.67 11.06 -17.67
N SER A 3 9.65 9.80 -17.30
CA SER A 3 8.53 9.21 -16.59
C SER A 3 8.48 9.83 -15.19
N CYS A 4 7.46 10.61 -14.95
CA CYS A 4 7.13 11.19 -13.64
C CYS A 4 6.87 10.03 -12.67
N VAL A 5 7.87 9.65 -11.90
CA VAL A 5 7.77 8.54 -10.93
C VAL A 5 7.20 9.10 -9.63
N SER A 6 5.89 9.14 -9.53
CA SER A 6 5.17 9.34 -8.26
C SER A 6 5.07 8.02 -7.50
N LEU A 7 4.63 8.02 -6.24
CA LEU A 7 4.28 6.77 -5.53
C LEU A 7 3.29 5.94 -6.36
N PHE A 8 2.31 6.59 -6.99
CA PHE A 8 1.40 5.95 -7.95
C PHE A 8 2.11 5.45 -9.21
N GLY A 9 3.14 6.16 -9.69
CA GLY A 9 3.99 5.74 -10.80
C GLY A 9 4.79 4.49 -10.46
N ALA A 10 5.32 4.37 -9.26
CA ALA A 10 6.04 3.17 -8.83
C ALA A 10 5.11 1.95 -8.80
N VAL A 11 3.89 2.08 -8.30
CA VAL A 11 2.87 1.00 -8.36
C VAL A 11 2.55 0.64 -9.80
N TYR A 12 2.38 1.65 -10.68
CA TYR A 12 2.08 1.43 -12.07
C TYR A 12 3.21 0.64 -12.77
N ASP A 13 4.45 1.06 -12.60
CA ASP A 13 5.61 0.40 -13.21
C ASP A 13 5.77 -1.05 -12.71
N ILE A 14 5.61 -1.27 -11.40
CA ILE A 14 5.63 -2.60 -10.79
C ILE A 14 4.48 -3.45 -11.38
N GLY A 15 3.28 -2.93 -11.43
CA GLY A 15 2.11 -3.67 -11.92
C GLY A 15 2.23 -4.05 -13.39
N VAL A 16 2.76 -3.16 -14.22
CA VAL A 16 2.97 -3.44 -15.65
C VAL A 16 4.04 -4.52 -15.84
N LEU A 17 5.12 -4.48 -15.07
CA LEU A 17 6.30 -5.34 -15.28
C LEU A 17 6.26 -6.65 -14.50
N VAL A 18 5.62 -6.68 -13.32
CA VAL A 18 5.80 -7.76 -12.34
C VAL A 18 4.52 -8.54 -12.06
N PHE A 19 3.33 -7.95 -12.23
CA PHE A 19 2.09 -8.70 -12.02
C PHE A 19 1.93 -9.81 -13.07
N PRO A 20 1.66 -11.05 -12.64
CA PRO A 20 1.45 -12.14 -13.59
C PRO A 20 0.21 -11.89 -14.48
N PRO A 21 0.13 -12.55 -15.64
CA PRO A 21 -1.09 -12.48 -16.46
C PRO A 21 -2.34 -12.90 -15.69
N ASN A 22 -3.44 -12.16 -15.87
CA ASN A 22 -4.72 -12.37 -15.18
C ASN A 22 -4.63 -12.29 -13.65
N ALA A 23 -3.67 -11.54 -13.11
CA ALA A 23 -3.48 -11.40 -11.67
C ALA A 23 -4.73 -10.84 -10.98
N ARG A 24 -5.06 -11.42 -9.84
CA ARG A 24 -6.02 -10.86 -8.89
C ARG A 24 -5.29 -9.90 -7.96
N VAL A 25 -5.66 -8.64 -8.01
CA VAL A 25 -5.03 -7.57 -7.24
C VAL A 25 -6.04 -6.98 -6.27
N LEU A 26 -5.66 -6.84 -5.00
CA LEU A 26 -6.42 -6.07 -4.01
C LEU A 26 -5.75 -4.71 -3.83
N GLU A 27 -6.53 -3.63 -3.92
CA GLU A 27 -6.12 -2.28 -3.53
C GLU A 27 -6.78 -1.91 -2.20
N ILE A 28 -5.99 -1.54 -1.22
CA ILE A 28 -6.45 -1.03 0.07
C ILE A 28 -6.41 0.50 0.05
N GLY A 29 -7.54 1.16 0.31
CA GLY A 29 -7.65 2.62 0.28
C GLY A 29 -7.83 3.18 -1.13
N CYS A 30 -8.76 2.63 -1.91
CA CYS A 30 -8.94 2.98 -3.33
C CYS A 30 -9.69 4.30 -3.59
N ALA A 31 -10.10 5.05 -2.56
CA ALA A 31 -10.89 6.27 -2.76
C ALA A 31 -10.05 7.49 -3.18
N GLU A 32 -8.78 7.52 -2.85
CA GLU A 32 -7.85 8.59 -3.24
C GLU A 32 -6.83 8.09 -4.25
N GLY A 33 -6.51 8.97 -5.21
CA GLY A 33 -5.64 8.59 -6.32
C GLY A 33 -6.30 7.58 -7.26
N ASP A 34 -5.79 7.47 -8.44
CA ASP A 34 -6.30 6.54 -9.45
C ASP A 34 -5.15 5.95 -10.27
N TRP A 35 -4.59 4.86 -9.76
CA TRP A 35 -3.66 4.06 -10.54
C TRP A 35 -4.37 2.94 -11.32
N GLN A 36 -5.64 2.61 -10.97
CA GLN A 36 -6.38 1.53 -11.63
C GLN A 36 -6.72 1.85 -13.09
N THR A 37 -7.13 3.09 -13.37
CA THR A 37 -7.48 3.49 -14.75
C THR A 37 -6.31 3.34 -15.71
N PRO A 38 -5.13 3.94 -15.49
CA PRO A 38 -3.99 3.73 -16.37
C PRO A 38 -3.50 2.28 -16.36
N MET A 39 -3.55 1.59 -15.21
CA MET A 39 -3.15 0.19 -15.12
C MET A 39 -4.02 -0.71 -16.00
N LEU A 40 -5.33 -0.62 -15.89
CA LEU A 40 -6.26 -1.44 -16.69
C LEU A 40 -6.25 -1.05 -18.17
N ALA A 41 -5.89 0.18 -18.52
CA ALA A 41 -5.63 0.55 -19.91
C ALA A 41 -4.39 -0.17 -20.49
N ALA A 42 -3.34 -0.35 -19.68
CA ALA A 42 -2.13 -1.07 -20.09
C ALA A 42 -2.25 -2.60 -19.92
N ARG A 43 -2.97 -3.04 -18.90
CA ARG A 43 -3.12 -4.44 -18.49
C ARG A 43 -4.61 -4.79 -18.28
N PRO A 44 -5.41 -4.90 -19.36
CA PRO A 44 -6.84 -5.20 -19.26
C PRO A 44 -7.14 -6.63 -18.77
N ASP A 45 -6.12 -7.46 -18.66
CA ASP A 45 -6.18 -8.81 -18.11
C ASP A 45 -6.29 -8.86 -16.59
N LEU A 46 -5.95 -7.77 -15.86
CA LEU A 46 -5.94 -7.75 -14.41
C LEU A 46 -7.35 -7.73 -13.81
N LEU A 47 -7.50 -8.43 -12.70
CA LEU A 47 -8.73 -8.48 -11.90
C LEU A 47 -8.53 -7.67 -10.62
N ILE A 48 -8.76 -6.34 -10.71
CA ILE A 48 -8.54 -5.44 -9.58
C ILE A 48 -9.80 -5.34 -8.72
N THR A 49 -9.63 -5.51 -7.41
CA THR A 49 -10.64 -5.25 -6.38
C THR A 49 -10.12 -4.17 -5.46
N GLY A 50 -10.83 -3.04 -5.35
CA GLY A 50 -10.55 -1.99 -4.37
C GLY A 50 -11.41 -2.15 -3.11
N ILE A 51 -10.86 -1.80 -1.94
CA ILE A 51 -11.61 -1.69 -0.69
C ILE A 51 -11.34 -0.33 -0.04
N ASP A 52 -12.41 0.39 0.32
CA ASP A 52 -12.34 1.67 1.04
C ASP A 52 -13.61 1.88 1.88
N TRP A 53 -13.49 2.63 2.95
CA TRP A 53 -14.63 3.11 3.73
C TRP A 53 -15.53 4.05 2.96
N ARG A 54 -14.92 4.89 2.13
CA ARG A 54 -15.60 5.91 1.34
C ARG A 54 -16.19 5.27 0.09
N ALA A 55 -17.26 5.85 -0.40
CA ALA A 55 -17.76 5.51 -1.72
C ALA A 55 -16.80 6.09 -2.77
N CYS A 56 -16.38 5.26 -3.70
CA CYS A 56 -15.60 5.69 -4.86
C CYS A 56 -16.00 4.88 -6.09
N GLU A 57 -15.77 5.46 -7.26
CA GLU A 57 -15.93 4.78 -8.54
C GLU A 57 -14.55 4.52 -9.14
N ARG A 58 -14.31 3.26 -9.48
CA ARG A 58 -13.08 2.79 -10.12
C ARG A 58 -13.43 1.79 -11.21
N PRO A 59 -12.58 1.62 -12.23
CA PRO A 59 -12.83 0.64 -13.30
C PRO A 59 -12.84 -0.81 -12.79
N GLY A 60 -12.12 -1.11 -11.70
CA GLY A 60 -12.18 -2.39 -11.03
C GLY A 60 -13.41 -2.54 -10.13
N ARG A 61 -13.57 -3.72 -9.53
CA ARG A 61 -14.58 -3.94 -8.51
C ARG A 61 -14.26 -3.13 -7.25
N VAL A 62 -15.23 -2.40 -6.70
CA VAL A 62 -15.09 -1.67 -5.44
C VAL A 62 -15.96 -2.32 -4.35
N ILE A 63 -15.35 -2.51 -3.18
CA ILE A 63 -16.03 -2.92 -1.95
C ILE A 63 -15.98 -1.73 -0.99
N ARG A 64 -17.17 -1.20 -0.63
CA ARG A 64 -17.26 -0.22 0.45
C ARG A 64 -17.26 -0.97 1.78
N GLY A 65 -16.20 -0.84 2.57
CA GLY A 65 -16.08 -1.56 3.82
C GLY A 65 -14.77 -1.34 4.55
N ASN A 66 -14.65 -1.97 5.72
CA ASN A 66 -13.47 -1.94 6.54
C ASN A 66 -12.56 -3.13 6.23
N VAL A 67 -11.31 -2.85 5.86
CA VAL A 67 -10.30 -3.86 5.60
C VAL A 67 -10.05 -4.79 6.81
N LEU A 68 -10.23 -4.29 8.04
CA LEU A 68 -10.05 -5.08 9.26
C LEU A 68 -11.17 -6.10 9.50
N THR A 69 -12.34 -5.92 8.91
CA THR A 69 -13.49 -6.84 9.07
C THR A 69 -13.92 -7.52 7.78
N GLN A 70 -13.49 -7.01 6.62
CA GLN A 70 -13.77 -7.64 5.34
C GLN A 70 -13.05 -8.99 5.23
N GLU A 71 -13.76 -10.04 4.88
CA GLU A 71 -13.16 -11.35 4.68
C GLU A 71 -12.92 -11.63 3.20
N PHE A 72 -11.73 -12.15 2.92
CA PHE A 72 -11.36 -12.77 1.65
C PHE A 72 -10.83 -14.20 1.91
N PRO A 73 -10.95 -15.11 0.94
CA PRO A 73 -10.32 -16.42 1.07
C PRO A 73 -8.81 -16.29 1.28
N ALA A 74 -8.22 -17.21 2.02
CA ALA A 74 -6.78 -17.32 2.10
C ALA A 74 -6.19 -17.61 0.70
N GLU A 75 -4.98 -17.09 0.45
CA GLU A 75 -4.24 -17.34 -0.79
C GLU A 75 -5.03 -16.98 -2.07
N HIS A 76 -5.77 -15.89 -2.00
CA HIS A 76 -6.68 -15.46 -3.07
C HIS A 76 -6.05 -14.49 -4.06
N PHE A 77 -5.20 -13.58 -3.57
CA PHE A 77 -4.62 -12.51 -4.38
C PHE A 77 -3.19 -12.82 -4.82
N ASP A 78 -2.89 -12.46 -6.05
CA ASP A 78 -1.53 -12.48 -6.60
C ASP A 78 -0.73 -11.25 -6.16
N ALA A 79 -1.44 -10.14 -5.88
CA ALA A 79 -0.83 -8.93 -5.34
C ALA A 79 -1.81 -8.17 -4.43
N VAL A 80 -1.26 -7.47 -3.45
CA VAL A 80 -1.97 -6.48 -2.62
C VAL A 80 -1.20 -5.16 -2.65
N VAL A 81 -1.92 -4.07 -2.83
CA VAL A 81 -1.38 -2.72 -2.97
C VAL A 81 -2.03 -1.81 -1.93
N GLY A 82 -1.24 -1.05 -1.19
CA GLY A 82 -1.71 -0.01 -0.28
C GLY A 82 -0.91 1.28 -0.49
N VAL A 83 -1.46 2.22 -1.26
CA VAL A 83 -0.82 3.50 -1.53
C VAL A 83 -1.31 4.53 -0.51
N SER A 84 -0.42 5.00 0.37
CA SER A 84 -0.70 5.99 1.42
C SER A 84 -2.04 5.73 2.13
N SER A 85 -2.20 4.51 2.62
CA SER A 85 -3.49 4.04 3.18
C SER A 85 -3.32 3.32 4.50
N ILE A 86 -2.32 2.45 4.63
CA ILE A 86 -2.16 1.56 5.77
C ILE A 86 -1.85 2.33 7.04
N GLU A 87 -1.16 3.46 6.94
CA GLU A 87 -0.81 4.35 8.04
C GLU A 87 -2.01 4.97 8.74
N HIS A 88 -3.18 5.02 8.09
CA HIS A 88 -4.41 5.58 8.64
C HIS A 88 -5.30 4.56 9.37
N ILE A 89 -5.14 3.27 9.08
CA ILE A 89 -6.06 2.22 9.52
C ILE A 89 -6.10 2.13 11.05
N GLY A 90 -7.31 2.20 11.63
CA GLY A 90 -7.54 2.07 13.08
C GLY A 90 -7.26 3.33 13.91
N LEU A 91 -7.02 4.48 13.28
CA LEU A 91 -6.79 5.73 14.02
C LEU A 91 -8.05 6.55 14.28
N GLY A 92 -9.22 6.13 13.76
CA GLY A 92 -10.46 6.90 13.89
C GLY A 92 -10.44 8.20 13.09
N HIS A 93 -9.61 8.28 12.03
CA HIS A 93 -9.49 9.47 11.20
C HIS A 93 -10.73 9.70 10.32
N TYR A 94 -11.29 8.63 9.81
CA TYR A 94 -12.50 8.67 9.00
C TYR A 94 -13.73 8.33 9.84
N GLU A 95 -14.89 8.94 9.51
CA GLU A 95 -16.16 8.55 10.14
C GLU A 95 -16.37 7.04 10.09
N CYS A 96 -16.69 6.44 11.22
CA CYS A 96 -16.88 4.99 11.39
C CYS A 96 -15.60 4.13 11.32
N ASP A 97 -14.41 4.71 11.22
CA ASP A 97 -13.18 3.94 11.35
C ASP A 97 -13.04 3.45 12.81
N PRO A 98 -13.02 2.14 13.07
CA PRO A 98 -12.85 1.65 14.43
C PRO A 98 -11.47 2.03 14.96
N ILE A 99 -11.41 2.38 16.23
CA ILE A 99 -10.14 2.68 16.89
C ILE A 99 -9.47 1.35 17.22
N ASP A 100 -8.32 1.12 16.60
CA ASP A 100 -7.44 -0.02 16.80
C ASP A 100 -5.99 0.45 16.73
N ALA A 101 -5.31 0.55 17.85
CA ALA A 101 -3.93 1.05 17.94
C ALA A 101 -2.96 0.22 17.07
N ASP A 102 -3.28 -1.04 16.80
CA ASP A 102 -2.54 -1.97 15.97
C ASP A 102 -3.19 -2.22 14.60
N GLY A 103 -4.09 -1.35 14.16
CA GLY A 103 -4.88 -1.53 12.94
C GLY A 103 -4.04 -1.73 11.68
N ASP A 104 -2.89 -1.07 11.56
CA ASP A 104 -1.92 -1.28 10.49
C ASP A 104 -1.32 -2.70 10.52
N ARG A 105 -0.94 -3.19 11.70
CA ARG A 105 -0.42 -4.54 11.89
C ARG A 105 -1.48 -5.60 11.62
N HIS A 106 -2.69 -5.43 12.15
CA HIS A 106 -3.80 -6.35 11.88
C HIS A 106 -4.17 -6.37 10.40
N CYS A 107 -4.09 -5.22 9.72
CA CYS A 107 -4.29 -5.16 8.28
C CYS A 107 -3.22 -6.01 7.54
N THR A 108 -1.95 -5.85 7.85
CA THR A 108 -0.87 -6.58 7.16
C THR A 108 -0.84 -8.06 7.49
N GLU A 109 -1.23 -8.47 8.70
CA GLU A 109 -1.48 -9.88 9.02
C GLU A 109 -2.57 -10.49 8.14
N ARG A 110 -3.64 -9.75 7.86
CA ARG A 110 -4.71 -10.19 6.93
C ARG A 110 -4.20 -10.24 5.49
N VAL A 111 -3.44 -9.24 5.06
CA VAL A 111 -2.78 -9.22 3.74
C VAL A 111 -1.94 -10.46 3.55
N THR A 112 -1.09 -10.80 4.52
CA THR A 112 -0.24 -12.00 4.46
C THR A 112 -1.07 -13.28 4.30
N ARG A 113 -2.23 -13.38 4.98
CA ARG A 113 -3.15 -14.51 4.83
C ARG A 113 -3.80 -14.56 3.45
N TRP A 114 -4.17 -13.41 2.89
CA TRP A 114 -4.87 -13.31 1.61
C TRP A 114 -3.97 -13.47 0.39
N LEU A 115 -2.69 -13.14 0.52
CA LEU A 115 -1.71 -13.36 -0.53
C LEU A 115 -1.46 -14.84 -0.77
N LYS A 116 -1.35 -15.21 -2.03
CA LYS A 116 -0.81 -16.51 -2.44
C LYS A 116 0.67 -16.64 -2.02
N PRO A 117 1.19 -17.85 -1.86
CA PRO A 117 2.65 -18.06 -1.79
C PRO A 117 3.34 -17.39 -2.99
N GLY A 118 4.38 -16.60 -2.73
CA GLY A 118 5.05 -15.78 -3.75
C GLY A 118 4.26 -14.54 -4.20
N GLY A 119 3.07 -14.29 -3.64
CA GLY A 119 2.26 -13.11 -3.95
C GLY A 119 2.93 -11.83 -3.48
N LEU A 120 2.73 -10.76 -4.25
CA LEU A 120 3.39 -9.46 -4.07
C LEU A 120 2.62 -8.56 -3.09
N PHE A 121 3.34 -7.90 -2.22
CA PHE A 121 2.84 -6.80 -1.40
C PHE A 121 3.59 -5.52 -1.73
N TYR A 122 2.84 -4.49 -2.12
CA TYR A 122 3.35 -3.13 -2.27
C TYR A 122 2.65 -2.23 -1.26
N ALA A 123 3.42 -1.46 -0.52
CA ALA A 123 2.89 -0.39 0.33
C ALA A 123 3.85 0.79 0.34
N ASP A 124 3.30 2.00 0.48
CA ASP A 124 4.05 3.18 0.85
C ASP A 124 3.42 3.87 2.06
N VAL A 125 4.28 4.42 2.92
CA VAL A 125 3.89 5.04 4.19
C VAL A 125 4.83 6.18 4.55
N PRO A 126 4.42 7.13 5.42
CA PRO A 126 5.33 8.13 5.98
C PRO A 126 6.50 7.50 6.73
N TYR A 127 7.71 8.00 6.48
CA TYR A 127 8.95 7.51 7.06
C TYR A 127 9.62 8.55 7.95
N GLY A 128 10.15 8.12 9.08
CA GLY A 128 10.86 8.98 10.03
C GLY A 128 11.94 8.25 10.83
N ARG A 129 12.61 8.99 11.69
CA ARG A 129 13.70 8.44 12.54
C ARG A 129 13.20 7.56 13.67
N GLU A 130 11.94 7.75 14.05
CA GLU A 130 11.30 7.07 15.17
C GLU A 130 9.83 6.88 14.86
N TYR A 131 9.31 5.71 15.19
CA TYR A 131 7.89 5.41 15.04
C TYR A 131 7.04 6.32 15.93
N CYS A 132 6.04 6.96 15.35
CA CYS A 132 5.07 7.74 16.10
C CYS A 132 3.70 7.77 15.42
N VAL A 133 2.69 8.17 16.20
CA VAL A 133 1.32 8.40 15.72
C VAL A 133 1.04 9.90 15.78
N VAL A 134 0.65 10.48 14.65
CA VAL A 134 0.35 11.91 14.53
C VAL A 134 -1.14 12.14 14.73
N GLY A 135 -1.54 12.38 15.98
CA GLY A 135 -2.95 12.56 16.34
C GLY A 135 -3.80 11.35 15.93
N THR A 136 -4.90 11.61 15.24
CA THR A 136 -5.74 10.59 14.59
C THR A 136 -5.44 10.45 13.09
N SER A 137 -4.44 11.18 12.58
CA SER A 137 -4.24 11.30 11.14
C SER A 137 -3.50 10.10 10.55
N HIS A 138 -2.28 9.87 10.96
CA HIS A 138 -1.43 8.83 10.35
C HIS A 138 -0.31 8.39 11.30
N ARG A 139 0.30 7.26 10.96
CA ARG A 139 1.54 6.77 11.57
C ARG A 139 2.73 7.18 10.73
N VAL A 140 3.85 7.43 11.39
CA VAL A 140 5.17 7.60 10.79
C VAL A 140 6.02 6.41 11.23
N TYR A 141 6.69 5.76 10.31
CA TYR A 141 7.41 4.52 10.55
C TYR A 141 8.92 4.71 10.50
N ASP A 142 9.63 4.07 11.40
CA ASP A 142 11.06 3.79 11.30
C ASP A 142 11.30 2.37 10.74
N ASP A 143 12.55 1.99 10.55
CA ASP A 143 12.90 0.68 10.02
C ASP A 143 12.40 -0.48 10.88
N ALA A 144 12.45 -0.35 12.20
CA ALA A 144 11.99 -1.38 13.13
C ALA A 144 10.46 -1.56 13.06
N ALA A 145 9.72 -0.45 12.98
CA ALA A 145 8.28 -0.47 12.85
C ALA A 145 7.84 -1.03 11.49
N ILE A 146 8.53 -0.70 10.41
CA ILE A 146 8.27 -1.31 9.09
C ILE A 146 8.40 -2.83 9.17
N GLN A 147 9.50 -3.33 9.70
CA GLN A 147 9.73 -4.78 9.78
C GLN A 147 8.71 -5.48 10.68
N SER A 148 8.41 -4.92 11.85
CA SER A 148 7.55 -5.58 12.83
C SER A 148 6.05 -5.39 12.58
N ARG A 149 5.63 -4.30 11.93
CA ARG A 149 4.22 -3.95 11.75
C ARG A 149 3.71 -4.18 10.33
N LEU A 150 4.56 -3.94 9.32
CA LEU A 150 4.14 -3.99 7.92
C LEU A 150 4.67 -5.19 7.15
N LEU A 151 5.82 -5.74 7.54
CA LEU A 151 6.49 -6.82 6.81
C LEU A 151 6.57 -8.14 7.60
N ALA A 152 5.84 -8.27 8.69
CA ALA A 152 5.82 -9.53 9.45
C ALA A 152 5.27 -10.69 8.59
N GLY A 153 6.10 -11.73 8.37
CA GLY A 153 5.75 -12.86 7.49
C GLY A 153 5.89 -12.59 5.99
N LEU A 154 6.57 -11.50 5.63
CA LEU A 154 6.89 -11.14 4.25
C LEU A 154 8.41 -10.96 4.09
N THR A 155 8.93 -11.29 2.91
CA THR A 155 10.32 -11.04 2.53
C THR A 155 10.40 -9.76 1.71
N GLU A 156 11.06 -8.74 2.26
CA GLU A 156 11.29 -7.48 1.56
C GLU A 156 12.34 -7.65 0.45
N HIS A 157 12.01 -7.21 -0.77
CA HIS A 157 12.92 -7.26 -1.92
C HIS A 157 13.51 -5.91 -2.25
N ARG A 158 12.74 -4.84 -2.07
CA ARG A 158 13.19 -3.50 -2.41
C ARG A 158 12.46 -2.44 -1.61
N ARG A 159 13.17 -1.35 -1.36
CA ARG A 159 12.67 -0.16 -0.68
C ARG A 159 13.16 1.08 -1.41
N TRP A 160 12.29 2.07 -1.50
CA TRP A 160 12.58 3.39 -2.07
C TRP A 160 12.08 4.48 -1.16
N TYR A 161 12.68 5.65 -1.25
CA TYR A 161 12.28 6.84 -0.49
C TYR A 161 11.94 7.99 -1.44
N THR A 162 10.96 8.82 -1.08
CA THR A 162 10.57 10.01 -1.83
C THR A 162 10.01 11.06 -0.88
N THR A 163 9.80 12.29 -1.37
CA THR A 163 9.05 13.31 -0.64
C THR A 163 7.73 13.60 -1.34
N TRP A 164 6.74 14.00 -0.58
CA TRP A 164 5.40 14.33 -1.10
C TRP A 164 5.41 15.45 -2.17
N ARG A 165 6.43 16.32 -2.19
CA ARG A 165 6.43 17.54 -3.01
C ARG A 165 7.55 17.66 -4.02
N ASP A 166 8.59 16.88 -3.91
CA ASP A 166 9.71 16.99 -4.84
C ASP A 166 9.55 15.98 -5.97
N ASP A 167 9.22 16.50 -7.14
CA ASP A 167 9.40 15.97 -8.50
C ASP A 167 9.39 14.44 -8.69
N HIS A 168 8.76 13.73 -7.76
CA HIS A 168 8.48 12.29 -7.89
C HIS A 168 9.73 11.41 -8.08
N GLN A 169 10.88 11.87 -7.58
CA GLN A 169 12.11 11.10 -7.65
C GLN A 169 12.17 10.05 -6.54
N LEU A 170 12.55 8.82 -6.89
CA LEU A 170 12.79 7.73 -5.94
C LEU A 170 14.26 7.65 -5.60
N TYR A 171 14.57 7.47 -4.32
CA TYR A 171 15.92 7.35 -3.78
C TYR A 171 16.09 6.02 -3.07
N ASP A 172 17.27 5.41 -3.17
CA ASP A 172 17.60 4.16 -2.47
C ASP A 172 17.97 4.38 -0.99
N THR A 173 18.06 5.63 -0.54
CA THR A 173 18.41 5.98 0.84
C THR A 173 17.49 7.06 1.38
N PRO A 174 17.20 7.07 2.71
CA PRO A 174 16.37 8.09 3.32
C PRO A 174 16.95 9.50 3.16
N MET A 175 16.13 10.46 2.85
CA MET A 175 16.52 11.87 2.79
C MET A 175 16.58 12.47 4.20
N THR A 176 17.74 12.93 4.64
CA THR A 176 17.96 13.36 6.02
C THR A 176 17.82 14.88 6.25
N ASN A 177 17.82 15.69 5.19
CA ASN A 177 17.83 17.17 5.29
C ASN A 177 16.70 17.83 4.46
N THR A 178 15.57 17.17 4.33
CA THR A 178 14.40 17.74 3.67
C THR A 178 13.41 18.33 4.69
N PRO A 179 12.82 19.52 4.43
CA PRO A 179 11.73 20.06 5.25
C PRO A 179 10.40 19.34 4.99
N HIS A 180 10.35 18.42 4.04
CA HIS A 180 9.16 17.72 3.63
C HIS A 180 9.07 16.33 4.28
N MET A 181 7.84 15.83 4.40
CA MET A 181 7.58 14.46 4.86
C MET A 181 8.21 13.48 3.86
N VAL A 182 9.01 12.56 4.36
CA VAL A 182 9.59 11.48 3.58
C VAL A 182 8.60 10.32 3.57
N TYR A 183 8.44 9.69 2.43
CA TYR A 183 7.71 8.44 2.27
C TYR A 183 8.67 7.32 1.92
N VAL A 184 8.35 6.14 2.39
CA VAL A 184 9.04 4.91 1.99
C VAL A 184 8.05 4.02 1.25
N ALA A 185 8.44 3.56 0.07
CA ALA A 185 7.72 2.55 -0.69
C ALA A 185 8.46 1.21 -0.59
N MET A 186 7.70 0.13 -0.40
CA MET A 186 8.23 -1.21 -0.15
C MET A 186 7.62 -2.21 -1.11
N LEU A 187 8.44 -3.11 -1.64
CA LEU A 187 8.02 -4.29 -2.38
C LEU A 187 8.47 -5.54 -1.63
N ALA A 188 7.52 -6.38 -1.28
CA ALA A 188 7.77 -7.63 -0.57
C ALA A 188 6.96 -8.80 -1.17
N THR A 189 7.31 -10.04 -0.81
CA THR A 189 6.54 -11.23 -1.17
C THR A 189 6.23 -12.07 0.05
N LYS A 190 5.10 -12.77 0.00
CA LYS A 190 4.81 -13.83 0.95
C LYS A 190 5.73 -15.02 0.68
N GLU A 191 6.34 -15.56 1.73
CA GLU A 191 7.13 -16.78 1.64
C GLU A 191 6.29 -17.98 1.19
N SER A 192 6.95 -18.96 0.57
CA SER A 192 6.33 -20.16 -0.01
C SER A 192 5.89 -21.14 1.07
#